data_4db4c986c089e61fe48b32d271b50f3b
#
_entry.id   4db4c986c089e61fe48b32d271b50f3b
#
_cell.length_a   1.000
_cell.length_b   1.000
_cell.length_c   1.000
_cell.angle_alpha   90.00
_cell.angle_beta   90.00
_cell.angle_gamma   90.00
#
_symmetry.space_group_name_H-M   'P 1'
#
loop_
_entity.id
_entity.type
_entity.pdbx_description
1 polymer ?
#
loop_
_entity_poly.entity_id
_entity_poly.type
_entity_poly.pdbx_seq_one_letter_code
_entity_poly.pdbx_strand_id
1 'polypeptide(L)'
;MAVGNERRGLSIRTLERADETLVIPTQSRTVRTLNVAAAAAVAGWYVLRGSGPQAHARRPDVRRPALLIVGSDHVEVGSSFRSAAAFGFRDVLLDDRGAGWFGGSAATRREARGAARRHKNPLRVHRATMADLARFDDVLVVLESGKQIPLQAKRVARGRRQLVVVGLGGDDVDKLPAASIEVASLGLAAGVSAPLRFVASITLAEIARQVGRRRRGPPGVPAPKFEAAVKLRTPEDVVFVDPSRLLSY
;
A
#
# COMPACT_ATOMS: atom_id res chain seq x y z
N MET A 1 11.55 10.63 13.18
CA MET A 1 11.35 10.26 11.77
C MET A 1 11.07 11.53 10.97
N ALA A 2 11.78 11.74 9.86
CA ALA A 2 11.54 12.85 8.93
C ALA A 2 11.01 12.29 7.60
N VAL A 3 10.03 12.98 7.01
CA VAL A 3 9.44 12.62 5.73
C VAL A 3 9.53 13.82 4.80
N GLY A 4 9.93 13.58 3.57
CA GLY A 4 10.17 14.64 2.61
C GLY A 4 8.91 15.35 2.14
N ASN A 5 9.06 16.60 1.75
CA ASN A 5 8.00 17.37 1.08
C ASN A 5 7.70 16.78 -0.29
N GLU A 6 6.44 16.82 -0.73
CA GLU A 6 5.98 16.25 -2.01
C GLU A 6 6.69 16.80 -3.25
N ARG A 7 7.18 18.03 -3.21
CA ARG A 7 7.81 18.69 -4.35
C ARG A 7 9.34 18.66 -4.29
N ARG A 8 9.92 18.79 -3.09
CA ARG A 8 11.36 18.99 -2.91
C ARG A 8 12.05 17.82 -2.19
N GLY A 9 11.29 16.85 -1.67
CA GLY A 9 11.85 15.78 -0.85
C GLY A 9 12.40 16.29 0.48
N LEU A 10 13.41 15.63 1.03
CA LEU A 10 14.18 16.07 2.19
C LEU A 10 15.35 16.96 1.74
N SER A 11 15.70 17.97 2.55
CA SER A 11 16.86 18.80 2.30
C SER A 11 18.15 17.99 2.46
N ILE A 12 19.21 18.38 1.76
CA ILE A 12 20.53 17.77 1.89
C ILE A 12 20.97 17.80 3.36
N ARG A 13 20.77 18.93 4.05
CA ARG A 13 21.08 19.08 5.47
C ARG A 13 20.34 18.06 6.35
N THR A 14 19.09 17.74 6.02
CA THR A 14 18.31 16.71 6.75
C THR A 14 18.89 15.32 6.50
N LEU A 15 19.28 15.02 5.26
CA LEU A 15 19.88 13.74 4.89
C LEU A 15 21.25 13.52 5.53
N GLU A 16 22.09 14.58 5.60
CA GLU A 16 23.42 14.53 6.24
C GLU A 16 23.33 14.29 7.74
N ARG A 17 22.23 14.70 8.39
CA ARG A 17 21.99 14.51 9.83
C ARG A 17 21.22 13.25 10.16
N ALA A 18 20.82 12.48 9.15
CA ALA A 18 20.10 11.23 9.32
C ALA A 18 21.06 10.09 9.67
N ASP A 19 20.76 9.37 10.74
CA ASP A 19 21.48 8.15 11.12
C ASP A 19 21.23 7.03 10.12
N GLU A 20 19.98 6.91 9.65
CA GLU A 20 19.56 5.95 8.63
C GLU A 20 18.59 6.56 7.64
N THR A 21 18.65 6.07 6.40
CA THR A 21 17.72 6.45 5.35
C THR A 21 16.97 5.22 4.86
N LEU A 22 15.63 5.29 4.87
CA LEU A 22 14.76 4.24 4.39
C LEU A 22 14.08 4.66 3.09
N VAL A 23 14.00 3.76 2.16
CA VAL A 23 13.29 3.96 0.90
C VAL A 23 12.12 3.00 0.81
N ILE A 24 10.92 3.50 0.51
CA ILE A 24 9.79 2.65 0.19
C ILE A 24 9.90 2.24 -1.29
N PRO A 25 10.17 0.95 -1.59
CA PRO A 25 10.39 0.54 -2.97
C PRO A 25 9.08 0.58 -3.75
N THR A 26 9.00 1.47 -4.73
CA THR A 26 7.89 1.52 -5.68
C THR A 26 8.16 0.62 -6.89
N GLN A 27 7.11 0.07 -7.49
CA GLN A 27 7.19 -0.88 -8.61
C GLN A 27 6.83 -0.24 -9.95
N SER A 28 6.17 0.91 -9.93
CA SER A 28 5.76 1.64 -11.14
C SER A 28 6.91 2.42 -11.77
N ARG A 29 6.88 2.51 -13.10
CA ARG A 29 7.80 3.40 -13.84
C ARG A 29 7.28 4.83 -13.92
N THR A 30 5.99 5.05 -13.79
CA THR A 30 5.31 6.33 -13.97
C THR A 30 4.86 6.96 -12.67
N VAL A 31 4.34 6.16 -11.71
CA VAL A 31 3.96 6.63 -10.37
C VAL A 31 5.03 6.17 -9.38
N ARG A 32 6.01 7.03 -9.15
CA ARG A 32 7.20 6.71 -8.35
C ARG A 32 7.12 7.22 -6.91
N THR A 33 6.12 8.04 -6.60
CA THR A 33 5.95 8.68 -5.30
C THR A 33 4.59 8.39 -4.70
N LEU A 34 4.56 8.16 -3.40
CA LEU A 34 3.33 8.11 -2.61
C LEU A 34 2.88 9.53 -2.23
N ASN A 35 1.66 9.66 -1.76
CA ASN A 35 1.29 10.83 -0.96
C ASN A 35 2.17 10.84 0.30
N VAL A 36 2.62 12.01 0.76
CA VAL A 36 3.55 12.13 1.89
C VAL A 36 3.00 11.50 3.17
N ALA A 37 1.72 11.69 3.45
CA ALA A 37 1.07 11.08 4.61
C ALA A 37 0.96 9.55 4.48
N ALA A 38 0.68 9.05 3.27
CA ALA A 38 0.70 7.61 2.99
C ALA A 38 2.10 7.00 3.14
N ALA A 39 3.13 7.72 2.70
CA ALA A 39 4.52 7.31 2.89
C ALA A 39 4.89 7.25 4.37
N ALA A 40 4.48 8.27 5.15
CA ALA A 40 4.69 8.30 6.60
C ALA A 40 3.97 7.13 7.30
N ALA A 41 2.73 6.83 6.90
CA ALA A 41 1.98 5.71 7.45
C ALA A 41 2.65 4.35 7.17
N VAL A 42 3.10 4.13 5.94
CA VAL A 42 3.82 2.90 5.56
C VAL A 42 5.09 2.75 6.38
N ALA A 43 5.91 3.78 6.44
CA ALA A 43 7.17 3.71 7.18
C ALA A 43 6.96 3.55 8.68
N GLY A 44 6.07 4.35 9.27
CA GLY A 44 5.76 4.25 10.69
C GLY A 44 5.26 2.85 11.07
N TRP A 45 4.45 2.24 10.22
CA TRP A 45 3.94 0.89 10.46
C TRP A 45 5.06 -0.17 10.47
N TYR A 46 6.03 -0.08 9.54
CA TYR A 46 7.17 -1.00 9.53
C TYR A 46 8.12 -0.76 10.70
N VAL A 47 8.40 0.50 11.00
CA VAL A 47 9.28 0.89 12.10
C VAL A 47 8.76 0.39 13.44
N LEU A 48 7.46 0.62 13.74
CA LEU A 48 6.84 0.17 15.00
C LEU A 48 6.84 -1.36 15.15
N ARG A 49 7.04 -2.11 14.07
CA ARG A 49 7.11 -3.57 14.09
C ARG A 49 8.52 -4.13 14.03
N GLY A 50 9.53 -3.29 14.17
CA GLY A 50 10.94 -3.71 14.11
C GLY A 50 11.33 -4.35 12.78
N SER A 51 10.56 -4.10 11.72
CA SER A 51 10.83 -4.62 10.39
C SER A 51 10.87 -3.46 9.41
N GLY A 52 12.04 -3.04 9.01
CA GLY A 52 12.18 -2.08 7.93
C GLY A 52 11.63 -2.63 6.60
N PRO A 53 11.12 -1.78 5.70
CA PRO A 53 10.79 -2.20 4.35
C PRO A 53 12.09 -2.68 3.68
N GLN A 54 12.26 -4.00 3.58
CA GLN A 54 13.41 -4.55 2.88
C GLN A 54 13.37 -4.07 1.43
N ALA A 55 14.45 -3.46 0.97
CA ALA A 55 14.59 -3.10 -0.42
C ALA A 55 14.45 -4.35 -1.28
N HIS A 56 13.35 -4.43 -2.02
CA HIS A 56 13.15 -5.52 -2.97
C HIS A 56 13.49 -5.01 -4.36
N ALA A 57 14.22 -5.82 -5.09
CA ALA A 57 14.46 -5.55 -6.49
C ALA A 57 13.13 -5.25 -7.20
N ARG A 58 13.11 -4.20 -8.01
CA ARG A 58 11.94 -3.82 -8.80
C ARG A 58 11.54 -4.98 -9.71
N ARG A 59 10.31 -5.48 -9.55
CA ARG A 59 9.77 -6.60 -10.33
C ARG A 59 8.43 -6.21 -10.92
N PRO A 60 8.42 -5.43 -12.00
CA PRO A 60 7.19 -4.99 -12.65
C PRO A 60 6.34 -6.14 -13.20
N ASP A 61 6.98 -7.28 -13.48
CA ASP A 61 6.35 -8.42 -14.16
C ASP A 61 5.69 -9.42 -13.19
N VAL A 62 5.83 -9.22 -11.89
CA VAL A 62 5.18 -10.11 -10.92
C VAL A 62 3.69 -9.80 -10.86
N ARG A 63 2.86 -10.80 -11.16
CA ARG A 63 1.40 -10.69 -11.06
C ARG A 63 0.99 -10.34 -9.64
N ARG A 64 0.20 -9.28 -9.50
CA ARG A 64 -0.44 -8.87 -8.25
C ARG A 64 -1.79 -9.54 -8.12
N PRO A 65 -2.29 -9.78 -6.89
CA PRO A 65 -3.71 -10.11 -6.69
C PRO A 65 -4.59 -9.00 -7.25
N ALA A 66 -5.85 -9.27 -7.47
CA ALA A 66 -6.83 -8.23 -7.73
C ALA A 66 -7.03 -7.39 -6.45
N LEU A 67 -7.45 -6.16 -6.61
CA LEU A 67 -7.66 -5.22 -5.51
C LEU A 67 -9.07 -4.66 -5.58
N LEU A 68 -9.80 -4.73 -4.48
CA LEU A 68 -11.03 -3.97 -4.26
C LEU A 68 -10.76 -2.87 -3.23
N ILE A 69 -11.08 -1.65 -3.59
CA ILE A 69 -11.11 -0.51 -2.69
C ILE A 69 -12.58 -0.16 -2.43
N VAL A 70 -12.92 -0.02 -1.15
CA VAL A 70 -14.26 0.38 -0.71
C VAL A 70 -14.13 1.73 -0.02
N GLY A 71 -14.85 2.75 -0.49
CA GLY A 71 -14.81 4.07 0.12
C GLY A 71 -15.55 5.14 -0.65
N SER A 72 -16.11 6.12 0.06
CA SER A 72 -16.92 7.21 -0.48
C SER A 72 -16.15 8.52 -0.67
N ASP A 73 -15.08 8.75 0.09
CA ASP A 73 -14.29 9.97 -0.01
C ASP A 73 -13.38 9.94 -1.24
N HIS A 74 -13.53 10.93 -2.13
CA HIS A 74 -12.80 10.97 -3.40
C HIS A 74 -11.30 11.20 -3.25
N VAL A 75 -10.86 11.92 -2.21
CA VAL A 75 -9.44 12.18 -1.95
C VAL A 75 -8.78 10.93 -1.37
N GLU A 76 -9.46 10.25 -0.45
CA GLU A 76 -9.00 9.00 0.15
C GLU A 76 -8.87 7.90 -0.91
N VAL A 77 -9.93 7.70 -1.71
CA VAL A 77 -9.95 6.73 -2.81
C VAL A 77 -8.90 7.07 -3.85
N GLY A 78 -8.81 8.33 -4.28
CA GLY A 78 -7.81 8.77 -5.26
C GLY A 78 -6.38 8.59 -4.78
N SER A 79 -6.09 8.88 -3.52
CA SER A 79 -4.79 8.66 -2.89
C SER A 79 -4.45 7.17 -2.80
N SER A 80 -5.45 6.33 -2.52
CA SER A 80 -5.31 4.87 -2.52
C SER A 80 -4.97 4.34 -3.92
N PHE A 81 -5.57 4.89 -4.97
CA PHE A 81 -5.21 4.55 -6.36
C PHE A 81 -3.79 4.96 -6.73
N ARG A 82 -3.32 6.11 -6.24
CA ARG A 82 -1.93 6.51 -6.43
C ARG A 82 -0.99 5.48 -5.80
N SER A 83 -1.29 5.03 -4.59
CA SER A 83 -0.52 3.98 -3.91
C SER A 83 -0.59 2.64 -4.64
N ALA A 84 -1.77 2.23 -5.11
CA ALA A 84 -1.92 1.00 -5.88
C ALA A 84 -1.04 1.01 -7.14
N ALA A 85 -1.06 2.09 -7.90
CA ALA A 85 -0.20 2.24 -9.07
C ALA A 85 1.29 2.23 -8.71
N ALA A 86 1.69 2.93 -7.62
CA ALA A 86 3.08 2.95 -7.17
C ALA A 86 3.59 1.55 -6.80
N PHE A 87 2.74 0.72 -6.20
CA PHE A 87 3.07 -0.67 -5.85
C PHE A 87 2.84 -1.68 -6.99
N GLY A 88 2.54 -1.22 -8.19
CA GLY A 88 2.51 -2.03 -9.41
C GLY A 88 1.20 -2.77 -9.68
N PHE A 89 0.12 -2.38 -9.05
CA PHE A 89 -1.22 -2.82 -9.43
C PHE A 89 -1.61 -2.14 -10.76
N ARG A 90 -2.40 -2.81 -11.57
CA ARG A 90 -2.84 -2.30 -12.88
C ARG A 90 -4.35 -2.15 -12.98
N ASP A 91 -5.07 -3.08 -12.39
CA ASP A 91 -6.53 -3.13 -12.38
C ASP A 91 -7.01 -3.11 -10.93
N VAL A 92 -8.01 -2.28 -10.66
CA VAL A 92 -8.63 -2.14 -9.35
C VAL A 92 -10.13 -2.09 -9.52
N LEU A 93 -10.84 -2.84 -8.69
CA LEU A 93 -12.27 -2.71 -8.48
C LEU A 93 -12.52 -1.62 -7.45
N LEU A 94 -13.54 -0.81 -7.66
CA LEU A 94 -13.99 0.23 -6.72
C LEU A 94 -15.46 0.04 -6.40
N ASP A 95 -15.75 -0.08 -5.12
CA ASP A 95 -17.07 0.21 -4.55
C ASP A 95 -17.01 1.62 -3.95
N ASP A 96 -17.56 2.58 -4.65
CA ASP A 96 -17.57 3.99 -4.26
C ASP A 96 -18.71 4.34 -3.30
N ARG A 97 -19.44 3.35 -2.81
CA ARG A 97 -20.59 3.51 -1.92
C ARG A 97 -21.61 4.53 -2.44
N GLY A 98 -21.75 4.64 -3.75
CA GLY A 98 -22.64 5.61 -4.38
C GLY A 98 -22.14 7.05 -4.40
N ALA A 99 -20.88 7.30 -4.05
CA ALA A 99 -20.31 8.66 -3.96
C ALA A 99 -20.07 9.34 -5.33
N GLY A 100 -20.41 8.68 -6.43
CA GLY A 100 -20.39 9.29 -7.76
C GLY A 100 -19.03 9.31 -8.46
N TRP A 101 -18.10 8.43 -8.10
CA TRP A 101 -16.83 8.29 -8.81
C TRP A 101 -17.05 8.04 -10.31
N PHE A 102 -18.00 7.17 -10.65
CA PHE A 102 -18.29 6.79 -12.03
C PHE A 102 -19.32 7.67 -12.73
N GLY A 103 -20.19 8.37 -12.00
CA GLY A 103 -21.29 9.16 -12.53
C GLY A 103 -21.48 10.53 -11.90
N GLY A 104 -20.57 10.96 -11.04
CA GLY A 104 -20.67 12.21 -10.31
C GLY A 104 -20.44 13.46 -11.16
N SER A 105 -20.57 14.63 -10.53
CA SER A 105 -20.36 15.93 -11.16
C SER A 105 -18.95 16.09 -11.75
N ALA A 106 -18.76 17.07 -12.61
CA ALA A 106 -17.44 17.38 -13.15
C ALA A 106 -16.45 17.81 -12.04
N ALA A 107 -16.91 18.47 -10.98
CA ALA A 107 -16.10 18.87 -9.83
C ALA A 107 -15.60 17.63 -9.08
N THR A 108 -16.51 16.73 -8.70
CA THR A 108 -16.20 15.45 -8.04
C THR A 108 -15.16 14.64 -8.82
N ARG A 109 -15.38 14.49 -10.13
CA ARG A 109 -14.42 13.77 -10.98
C ARG A 109 -13.06 14.46 -11.10
N ARG A 110 -13.00 15.78 -11.02
CA ARG A 110 -11.74 16.53 -11.04
C ARG A 110 -10.94 16.30 -9.78
N GLU A 111 -11.58 16.38 -8.61
CA GLU A 111 -10.95 16.12 -7.31
C GLU A 111 -10.38 14.70 -7.23
N ALA A 112 -11.19 13.71 -7.56
CA ALA A 112 -10.80 12.31 -7.59
C ALA A 112 -9.59 12.06 -8.52
N ARG A 113 -9.60 12.64 -9.72
CA ARG A 113 -8.51 12.53 -10.68
C ARG A 113 -7.24 13.24 -10.21
N GLY A 114 -7.40 14.38 -9.52
CA GLY A 114 -6.28 15.12 -8.93
C GLY A 114 -5.57 14.28 -7.88
N ALA A 115 -6.31 13.72 -6.93
CA ALA A 115 -5.78 12.87 -5.88
C ALA A 115 -5.11 11.60 -6.43
N ALA A 116 -5.69 10.99 -7.46
CA ALA A 116 -5.15 9.81 -8.14
C ALA A 116 -3.93 10.11 -9.05
N ARG A 117 -3.58 11.36 -9.27
CA ARG A 117 -2.59 11.78 -10.29
C ARG A 117 -2.87 11.14 -11.66
N ARG A 118 -4.10 11.23 -12.14
CA ARG A 118 -4.60 10.51 -13.31
C ARG A 118 -3.71 10.61 -14.55
N HIS A 119 -3.13 11.76 -14.80
CA HIS A 119 -2.29 12.02 -15.96
C HIS A 119 -1.01 11.17 -16.02
N LYS A 120 -0.58 10.60 -14.88
CA LYS A 120 0.61 9.74 -14.77
C LYS A 120 0.27 8.33 -14.26
N ASN A 121 -1.00 8.08 -13.92
CA ASN A 121 -1.41 6.86 -13.28
C ASN A 121 -1.93 5.86 -14.32
N PRO A 122 -1.23 4.73 -14.56
CA PRO A 122 -1.63 3.73 -15.55
C PRO A 122 -2.77 2.82 -15.06
N LEU A 123 -3.28 3.06 -13.85
CA LEU A 123 -4.27 2.21 -13.22
C LEU A 123 -5.60 2.24 -13.98
N ARG A 124 -6.18 1.08 -14.24
CA ARG A 124 -7.54 0.93 -14.72
C ARG A 124 -8.46 0.69 -13.54
N VAL A 125 -9.50 1.51 -13.43
CA VAL A 125 -10.48 1.44 -12.34
C VAL A 125 -11.80 0.97 -12.92
N HIS A 126 -12.33 -0.10 -12.35
CA HIS A 126 -13.60 -0.73 -12.73
C HIS A 126 -14.58 -0.61 -11.56
N ARG A 127 -15.86 -0.38 -11.87
CA ARG A 127 -16.89 -0.45 -10.83
C ARG A 127 -16.99 -1.89 -10.34
N ALA A 128 -16.99 -2.09 -9.04
CA ALA A 128 -17.24 -3.40 -8.45
C ALA A 128 -18.71 -3.79 -8.61
N THR A 129 -18.95 -5.00 -9.09
CA THR A 129 -20.27 -5.63 -9.08
C THR A 129 -20.21 -6.97 -8.35
N MET A 130 -21.33 -7.45 -7.84
CA MET A 130 -21.39 -8.77 -7.20
C MET A 130 -20.91 -9.88 -8.12
N ALA A 131 -21.24 -9.79 -9.42
CA ALA A 131 -20.79 -10.74 -10.44
C ALA A 131 -19.26 -10.73 -10.62
N ASP A 132 -18.63 -9.54 -10.53
CA ASP A 132 -17.17 -9.43 -10.58
C ASP A 132 -16.51 -10.04 -9.33
N LEU A 133 -17.09 -9.82 -8.16
CA LEU A 133 -16.56 -10.34 -6.91
C LEU A 133 -16.69 -11.86 -6.82
N ALA A 134 -17.78 -12.44 -7.30
CA ALA A 134 -18.00 -13.89 -7.35
C ALA A 134 -17.00 -14.66 -8.25
N ARG A 135 -16.18 -13.95 -9.04
CA ARG A 135 -15.13 -14.56 -9.87
C ARG A 135 -13.86 -14.92 -9.10
N PHE A 136 -13.75 -14.49 -7.85
CA PHE A 136 -12.58 -14.74 -7.01
C PHE A 136 -12.85 -15.92 -6.07
N ASP A 137 -11.88 -16.84 -6.03
CA ASP A 137 -11.98 -18.04 -5.20
C ASP A 137 -11.58 -17.73 -3.75
N ASP A 138 -10.54 -16.90 -3.59
CA ASP A 138 -9.99 -16.51 -2.29
C ASP A 138 -10.09 -14.98 -2.11
N VAL A 139 -10.64 -14.55 -1.01
CA VAL A 139 -10.71 -13.12 -0.64
C VAL A 139 -9.94 -12.89 0.64
N LEU A 140 -9.03 -11.91 0.63
CA LEU A 140 -8.34 -11.42 1.80
C LEU A 140 -8.85 -10.03 2.15
N VAL A 141 -9.61 -9.92 3.23
CA VAL A 141 -10.07 -8.64 3.77
C VAL A 141 -9.04 -8.13 4.78
N VAL A 142 -8.63 -6.87 4.63
CA VAL A 142 -7.69 -6.23 5.54
C VAL A 142 -8.40 -5.16 6.37
N LEU A 143 -8.45 -5.40 7.67
CA LEU A 143 -9.02 -4.50 8.67
C LEU A 143 -7.93 -3.67 9.36
N GLU A 144 -8.30 -2.53 9.89
CA GLU A 144 -7.39 -1.63 10.62
C GLU A 144 -6.89 -2.27 11.92
N SER A 145 -7.80 -2.82 12.69
CA SER A 145 -7.55 -3.41 14.01
C SER A 145 -8.36 -4.70 14.20
N GLY A 146 -8.14 -5.38 15.28
CA GLY A 146 -8.88 -6.58 15.65
C GLY A 146 -7.97 -7.72 16.08
N LYS A 147 -8.59 -8.83 16.51
CA LYS A 147 -7.90 -10.05 16.98
C LYS A 147 -7.45 -10.97 15.83
N GLN A 148 -7.65 -10.58 14.59
CA GLN A 148 -7.32 -11.36 13.41
C GLN A 148 -5.79 -11.51 13.27
N ILE A 149 -5.40 -12.48 12.46
CA ILE A 149 -3.99 -12.72 12.16
C ILE A 149 -3.37 -11.45 11.53
N PRO A 150 -2.20 -11.00 12.02
CA PRO A 150 -1.52 -9.86 11.44
C PRO A 150 -1.24 -10.06 9.94
N LEU A 151 -1.45 -9.02 9.14
CA LEU A 151 -1.23 -9.08 7.68
C LEU A 151 0.17 -9.60 7.30
N GLN A 152 1.18 -9.30 8.10
CA GLN A 152 2.56 -9.77 7.89
C GLN A 152 2.71 -11.30 7.99
N ALA A 153 1.86 -11.95 8.78
CA ALA A 153 1.84 -13.40 8.96
C ALA A 153 1.00 -14.11 7.90
N LYS A 154 0.14 -13.38 7.20
CA LYS A 154 -0.64 -13.92 6.08
C LYS A 154 0.22 -14.09 4.84
N ARG A 155 0.00 -15.17 4.11
CA ARG A 155 0.65 -15.41 2.81
C ARG A 155 -0.30 -15.00 1.69
N VAL A 156 0.13 -14.04 0.89
CA VAL A 156 -0.56 -13.72 -0.35
C VAL A 156 -0.28 -14.81 -1.37
N ALA A 157 -1.31 -15.46 -1.86
CA ALA A 157 -1.18 -16.55 -2.82
C ALA A 157 -0.74 -16.01 -4.19
N ARG A 158 0.24 -16.67 -4.81
CA ARG A 158 0.66 -16.38 -6.17
C ARG A 158 -0.13 -17.28 -7.14
N GLY A 159 -0.68 -16.67 -8.18
CA GLY A 159 -1.29 -17.45 -9.27
C GLY A 159 -2.72 -17.90 -9.04
N ARG A 160 -3.30 -17.69 -7.88
CA ARG A 160 -4.73 -17.88 -7.63
C ARG A 160 -5.55 -16.66 -7.99
N ARG A 161 -6.84 -16.84 -8.24
CA ARG A 161 -7.81 -15.75 -8.37
C ARG A 161 -8.12 -15.18 -6.99
N GLN A 162 -7.14 -14.46 -6.43
CA GLN A 162 -7.24 -13.83 -5.11
C GLN A 162 -7.62 -12.37 -5.25
N LEU A 163 -8.57 -11.94 -4.43
CA LEU A 163 -8.97 -10.55 -4.26
C LEU A 163 -8.47 -10.06 -2.90
N VAL A 164 -7.83 -8.91 -2.87
CA VAL A 164 -7.52 -8.18 -1.63
C VAL A 164 -8.52 -7.04 -1.49
N VAL A 165 -9.13 -6.92 -0.32
CA VAL A 165 -10.16 -5.93 -0.02
C VAL A 165 -9.65 -4.98 1.05
N VAL A 166 -9.78 -3.68 0.83
CA VAL A 166 -9.45 -2.62 1.78
C VAL A 166 -10.59 -1.61 1.89
N GLY A 167 -10.80 -1.09 3.09
CA GLY A 167 -11.84 -0.10 3.37
C GLY A 167 -13.23 -0.70 3.63
N LEU A 168 -13.34 -2.03 3.70
CA LEU A 168 -14.57 -2.71 4.07
C LEU A 168 -14.68 -2.74 5.60
N GLY A 169 -15.85 -2.42 6.14
CA GLY A 169 -16.14 -2.58 7.55
C GLY A 169 -16.26 -4.06 7.94
N GLY A 170 -15.97 -4.38 9.20
CA GLY A 170 -16.07 -5.76 9.70
C GLY A 170 -17.44 -6.39 9.48
N ASP A 171 -18.50 -5.62 9.66
CA ASP A 171 -19.91 -6.06 9.52
C ASP A 171 -20.34 -6.37 8.06
N ASP A 172 -19.52 -5.94 7.10
CA ASP A 172 -19.79 -6.16 5.67
C ASP A 172 -19.02 -7.36 5.10
N VAL A 173 -18.13 -7.98 5.88
CA VAL A 173 -17.26 -9.07 5.41
C VAL A 173 -18.09 -10.27 4.95
N ASP A 174 -19.09 -10.65 5.72
CA ASP A 174 -19.94 -11.82 5.41
C ASP A 174 -20.86 -11.62 4.21
N LYS A 175 -20.93 -10.38 3.68
CA LYS A 175 -21.71 -10.07 2.47
C LYS A 175 -20.93 -10.29 1.18
N LEU A 176 -19.66 -10.62 1.27
CA LEU A 176 -18.83 -10.90 0.09
C LEU A 176 -19.18 -12.28 -0.52
N PRO A 177 -19.40 -12.37 -1.84
CA PRO A 177 -19.79 -13.61 -2.50
C PRO A 177 -18.56 -14.46 -2.83
N ALA A 178 -17.83 -14.93 -1.84
CA ALA A 178 -16.61 -15.71 -2.03
C ALA A 178 -16.70 -17.06 -1.31
N ALA A 179 -16.09 -18.08 -1.88
CA ALA A 179 -16.02 -19.42 -1.29
C ALA A 179 -15.08 -19.47 -0.09
N SER A 180 -14.04 -18.66 -0.09
CA SER A 180 -13.07 -18.54 0.99
C SER A 180 -12.79 -17.10 1.32
N ILE A 181 -13.09 -16.68 2.56
CA ILE A 181 -12.80 -15.35 3.05
C ILE A 181 -11.82 -15.46 4.21
N GLU A 182 -10.68 -14.84 4.06
CA GLU A 182 -9.71 -14.67 5.13
C GLU A 182 -9.68 -13.21 5.59
N VAL A 183 -9.57 -12.99 6.88
CA VAL A 183 -9.45 -11.65 7.46
C VAL A 183 -8.08 -11.49 8.09
N ALA A 184 -7.43 -10.39 7.77
CA ALA A 184 -6.17 -9.97 8.38
C ALA A 184 -6.31 -8.60 9.02
N SER A 185 -5.46 -8.30 9.99
CA SER A 185 -5.42 -7.00 10.66
C SER A 185 -4.10 -6.28 10.39
N LEU A 186 -4.15 -4.96 10.25
CA LEU A 186 -2.94 -4.12 10.31
C LEU A 186 -2.41 -3.99 11.74
N GLY A 187 -3.21 -4.36 12.75
CA GLY A 187 -2.85 -4.29 14.16
C GLY A 187 -2.67 -2.85 14.64
N LEU A 188 -3.48 -1.93 14.14
CA LEU A 188 -3.57 -0.58 14.70
C LEU A 188 -4.20 -0.65 16.10
N ALA A 189 -3.93 0.34 16.93
CA ALA A 189 -4.49 0.38 18.28
C ALA A 189 -6.02 0.37 18.25
N ALA A 190 -6.63 -0.29 19.21
CA ALA A 190 -8.08 -0.33 19.34
C ALA A 190 -8.64 1.08 19.50
N GLY A 191 -9.75 1.38 18.82
CA GLY A 191 -10.37 2.70 18.85
C GLY A 191 -9.71 3.75 17.94
N VAL A 192 -8.61 3.41 17.27
CA VAL A 192 -8.01 4.28 16.25
C VAL A 192 -8.58 3.92 14.89
N SER A 193 -9.27 4.88 14.27
CA SER A 193 -9.67 4.78 12.87
C SER A 193 -8.63 5.47 12.00
N ALA A 194 -8.11 4.76 11.03
CA ALA A 194 -7.14 5.29 10.10
C ALA A 194 -7.81 5.70 8.77
N PRO A 195 -7.45 6.82 8.16
CA PRO A 195 -7.90 7.16 6.82
C PRO A 195 -7.65 6.02 5.83
N LEU A 196 -8.59 5.79 4.91
CA LEU A 196 -8.52 4.73 3.90
C LEU A 196 -7.18 4.73 3.14
N ARG A 197 -6.65 5.91 2.79
CA ARG A 197 -5.37 6.03 2.11
C ARG A 197 -4.20 5.44 2.89
N PHE A 198 -4.26 5.42 4.23
CA PHE A 198 -3.21 4.82 5.07
C PHE A 198 -3.36 3.30 5.10
N VAL A 199 -4.56 2.82 5.39
CA VAL A 199 -4.89 1.38 5.36
C VAL A 199 -4.51 0.77 4.02
N ALA A 200 -4.94 1.39 2.93
CA ALA A 200 -4.61 0.94 1.58
C ALA A 200 -3.10 0.96 1.33
N SER A 201 -2.40 2.05 1.67
CA SER A 201 -0.97 2.16 1.37
C SER A 201 -0.13 1.15 2.14
N ILE A 202 -0.42 0.92 3.42
CA ILE A 202 0.26 -0.07 4.24
C ILE A 202 -0.01 -1.49 3.69
N THR A 203 -1.27 -1.79 3.41
CA THR A 203 -1.68 -3.08 2.84
C THR A 203 -0.96 -3.37 1.52
N LEU A 204 -0.98 -2.41 0.61
CA LEU A 204 -0.38 -2.56 -0.72
C LEU A 204 1.15 -2.66 -0.67
N ALA A 205 1.80 -1.93 0.24
CA ALA A 205 3.23 -2.06 0.49
C ALA A 205 3.60 -3.47 0.97
N GLU A 206 2.84 -4.00 1.94
CA GLU A 206 3.08 -5.33 2.48
C GLU A 206 2.82 -6.43 1.44
N ILE A 207 1.75 -6.33 0.67
CA ILE A 207 1.48 -7.28 -0.43
C ILE A 207 2.60 -7.21 -1.47
N ALA A 208 3.03 -6.01 -1.86
CA ALA A 208 4.13 -5.85 -2.81
C ALA A 208 5.43 -6.48 -2.28
N ARG A 209 5.70 -6.34 -0.99
CA ARG A 209 6.84 -6.97 -0.32
C ARG A 209 6.76 -8.49 -0.35
N GLN A 210 5.61 -9.07 0.00
CA GLN A 210 5.41 -10.52 0.03
C GLN A 210 5.51 -11.13 -1.37
N VAL A 211 4.86 -10.52 -2.35
CA VAL A 211 4.86 -10.98 -3.75
C VAL A 211 6.24 -10.78 -4.39
N GLY A 212 6.99 -9.77 -3.98
CA GLY A 212 8.35 -9.47 -4.45
C GLY A 212 9.43 -10.40 -3.90
N ARG A 213 9.20 -11.07 -2.78
CA ARG A 213 10.19 -12.01 -2.21
C ARG A 213 10.46 -13.17 -3.16
N ARG A 214 11.72 -13.48 -3.42
CA ARG A 214 12.10 -14.76 -4.03
C ARG A 214 11.65 -15.88 -3.09
N ARG A 215 11.14 -17.01 -3.62
CA ARG A 215 11.23 -18.26 -2.87
C ARG A 215 12.69 -18.39 -2.42
N ARG A 216 12.94 -18.52 -1.13
CA ARG A 216 14.26 -18.98 -0.67
C ARG A 216 14.57 -20.24 -1.47
N GLY A 217 15.73 -20.26 -2.11
CA GLY A 217 16.32 -21.48 -2.63
C GLY A 217 16.40 -22.53 -1.51
N PRO A 218 16.73 -23.76 -1.83
CA PRO A 218 16.85 -24.83 -0.84
C PRO A 218 17.67 -24.34 0.36
N PRO A 219 17.38 -24.81 1.58
CA PRO A 219 18.10 -24.40 2.78
C PRO A 219 19.59 -24.69 2.58
N GLY A 220 20.44 -23.70 2.71
CA GLY A 220 21.91 -23.85 2.54
C GLY A 220 22.58 -22.70 1.79
N VAL A 221 21.85 -21.86 1.06
CA VAL A 221 22.45 -20.70 0.41
C VAL A 221 22.33 -19.48 1.33
N PRO A 222 23.44 -18.91 1.85
CA PRO A 222 23.37 -17.71 2.67
C PRO A 222 22.74 -16.57 1.88
N ALA A 223 21.84 -15.83 2.54
CA ALA A 223 21.27 -14.63 1.94
C ALA A 223 22.40 -13.66 1.62
N PRO A 224 22.41 -13.02 0.43
CA PRO A 224 23.42 -12.01 0.14
C PRO A 224 23.37 -10.93 1.22
N LYS A 225 24.51 -10.62 1.82
CA LYS A 225 24.65 -9.48 2.72
C LYS A 225 24.34 -8.24 1.90
N PHE A 226 23.33 -7.50 2.31
CA PHE A 226 23.01 -6.23 1.69
C PHE A 226 23.98 -5.19 2.24
N GLU A 227 24.84 -4.66 1.37
CA GLU A 227 25.51 -3.41 1.64
C GLU A 227 24.45 -2.30 1.72
N ALA A 228 24.32 -1.73 2.91
CA ALA A 228 23.51 -0.55 3.11
C ALA A 228 24.22 0.62 2.42
N ALA A 229 23.63 1.21 1.49
CA ALA A 229 23.72 2.60 1.02
C ALA A 229 23.44 2.67 -0.48
N VAL A 230 22.17 2.74 -0.83
CA VAL A 230 21.83 3.37 -2.09
C VAL A 230 21.88 4.88 -1.85
N LYS A 231 22.95 5.53 -2.29
CA LYS A 231 22.99 6.99 -2.39
C LYS A 231 21.83 7.44 -3.28
N LEU A 232 20.84 8.08 -2.69
CA LEU A 232 19.70 8.63 -3.40
C LEU A 232 20.19 9.74 -4.33
N ARG A 233 19.93 9.60 -5.62
CA ARG A 233 20.38 10.56 -6.64
C ARG A 233 19.32 11.58 -7.05
N THR A 234 18.09 11.51 -6.51
CA THR A 234 17.02 12.43 -6.89
C THR A 234 16.22 12.93 -5.68
N PRO A 235 15.78 14.20 -5.68
CA PRO A 235 15.01 14.82 -4.60
C PRO A 235 13.61 14.24 -4.40
N GLU A 236 13.19 13.26 -5.18
CA GLU A 236 11.82 12.72 -5.22
C GLU A 236 11.64 11.45 -4.35
N ASP A 237 12.71 10.93 -3.78
CA ASP A 237 12.65 9.74 -2.95
C ASP A 237 12.24 10.08 -1.52
N VAL A 238 11.43 9.23 -0.91
CA VAL A 238 11.00 9.39 0.48
C VAL A 238 12.03 8.76 1.39
N VAL A 239 12.58 9.55 2.30
CA VAL A 239 13.66 9.15 3.21
C VAL A 239 13.19 9.26 4.66
N PHE A 240 13.53 8.29 5.48
CA PHE A 240 13.13 8.20 6.89
C PHE A 240 14.36 8.13 7.79
N VAL A 241 14.23 8.62 9.01
CA VAL A 241 15.28 8.64 10.04
C VAL A 241 14.94 7.64 11.15
N ASP A 242 15.94 6.98 11.71
CA ASP A 242 15.79 5.99 12.77
C ASP A 242 14.98 6.54 13.98
N PRO A 243 13.91 5.86 14.40
CA PRO A 243 13.07 6.29 15.50
C PRO A 243 13.66 5.98 16.88
N SER A 244 14.66 5.11 17.00
CA SER A 244 15.24 4.73 18.29
C SER A 244 15.89 5.92 19.01
N ARG A 245 16.26 6.98 18.27
CA ARG A 245 16.82 8.22 18.79
C ARG A 245 15.82 9.35 19.00
N LEU A 246 14.54 9.15 18.69
CA LEU A 246 13.48 10.13 18.89
C LEU A 246 12.89 10.07 20.31
N LEU A 247 13.20 9.05 21.09
CA LEU A 247 12.67 8.84 22.44
C LEU A 247 13.63 9.33 23.56
N SER A 248 14.70 10.03 23.22
CA SER A 248 15.68 10.55 24.17
C SER A 248 15.61 12.08 24.36
N TYR A 249 14.38 12.66 24.33
CA TYR A 249 14.12 14.03 24.78
C TYR A 249 12.89 14.07 25.67
#